data_2576032802ddcd51f113863dda64c202
#
_entry.id   2576032802ddcd51f113863dda64c202
#
_cell.length_a   1.000
_cell.length_b   1.000
_cell.length_c   1.000
_cell.angle_alpha   90.00
_cell.angle_beta   90.00
_cell.angle_gamma   90.00
#
_symmetry.space_group_name_H-M   'P 1'
#
loop_
_entity.id
_entity.type
_entity.pdbx_description
1 polymer ?
#
loop_
_entity_poly.entity_id
_entity_poly.type
_entity_poly.pdbx_seq_one_letter_code
_entity_poly.pdbx_strand_id
1 'polypeptide(L)'
;AFVANKTYMDRAIQVVRLHGDCQFAQGGSCYDPLYCIQNYGICPEDAMPFPGSLYGDSLNNFNEFFGVMSPYVDAVAKSDANKISSQWKVGLQGILDAYLGKCPEKFTFEGKEYTPKSFAASLGLDWNDYVTITSYTHHPFYTRFAVEVQDNWRNPLSYNVPMDEMMQIIDNALEQGYTIAWGGDVSEEGFTRKGVAYNYDVKKMQSLKGSDAAKWMRLEKTKKTELFDSLGCKAPEIIPTQEMRQERYDNWELTDDHGMLIFGIAKDQYGKEYYMVKNSWGETGDYKGIWYMTKSFIAANTMDYMVNKNAIPAEIRKKLGL
;
A
#
# COMPACT_ATOMS: atom_id res chain seq x y z
N ALA A 1 6.93 8.14 -11.43
CA ALA A 1 6.19 8.96 -12.40
C ALA A 1 5.46 8.11 -13.44
N PHE A 2 6.12 7.19 -14.16
CA PHE A 2 5.52 6.41 -15.25
C PHE A 2 4.28 5.61 -14.83
N VAL A 3 4.38 4.83 -13.75
CA VAL A 3 3.26 4.04 -13.20
C VAL A 3 2.08 4.93 -12.85
N ALA A 4 2.33 6.04 -12.13
CA ALA A 4 1.29 6.98 -11.75
C ALA A 4 0.58 7.61 -12.95
N ASN A 5 1.34 8.06 -13.98
CA ASN A 5 0.78 8.64 -15.20
C ASN A 5 -0.20 7.65 -15.89
N LYS A 6 0.20 6.38 -16.05
CA LYS A 6 -0.66 5.36 -16.68
C LYS A 6 -1.84 4.97 -15.81
N THR A 7 -1.62 4.77 -14.53
CA THR A 7 -2.66 4.32 -13.59
C THR A 7 -3.75 5.38 -13.41
N TYR A 8 -3.42 6.65 -13.29
CA TYR A 8 -4.42 7.72 -13.17
C TYR A 8 -5.23 7.93 -14.43
N MET A 9 -4.63 7.76 -15.62
CA MET A 9 -5.39 7.74 -16.86
C MET A 9 -6.41 6.60 -16.89
N ASP A 10 -6.01 5.40 -16.49
CA ASP A 10 -6.90 4.23 -16.44
C ASP A 10 -8.04 4.42 -15.43
N ARG A 11 -7.72 4.94 -14.23
CA ARG A 11 -8.71 5.24 -13.18
C ARG A 11 -9.72 6.28 -13.66
N ALA A 12 -9.26 7.34 -14.31
CA ALA A 12 -10.14 8.36 -14.89
C ALA A 12 -11.06 7.76 -15.97
N ILE A 13 -10.55 6.89 -16.83
CA ILE A 13 -11.37 6.20 -17.85
C ILE A 13 -12.47 5.36 -17.17
N GLN A 14 -12.16 4.68 -16.07
CA GLN A 14 -13.16 3.91 -15.33
C GLN A 14 -14.21 4.81 -14.67
N VAL A 15 -13.78 5.88 -14.01
CA VAL A 15 -14.70 6.86 -13.38
C VAL A 15 -15.67 7.45 -14.42
N VAL A 16 -15.15 7.84 -15.59
CA VAL A 16 -15.98 8.38 -16.68
C VAL A 16 -16.94 7.32 -17.22
N ARG A 17 -16.51 6.06 -17.39
CA ARG A 17 -17.37 4.95 -17.82
C ARG A 17 -18.50 4.65 -16.83
N LEU A 18 -18.25 4.85 -15.55
CA LEU A 18 -19.22 4.66 -14.46
C LEU A 18 -19.99 5.94 -14.14
N HIS A 19 -19.95 6.97 -14.98
CA HIS A 19 -20.63 8.25 -14.82
C HIS A 19 -20.39 8.93 -13.45
N GLY A 20 -19.21 8.69 -12.85
CA GLY A 20 -18.84 9.25 -11.57
C GLY A 20 -19.39 8.49 -10.35
N ASP A 21 -19.96 7.29 -10.53
CA ASP A 21 -20.45 6.44 -9.42
C ASP A 21 -19.31 5.74 -8.65
N CYS A 22 -18.06 6.07 -8.96
CA CYS A 22 -16.88 5.71 -8.18
C CYS A 22 -15.98 6.92 -7.98
N GLN A 23 -15.21 6.92 -6.89
CA GLN A 23 -14.36 8.05 -6.54
C GLN A 23 -13.09 8.06 -7.39
N PHE A 24 -12.77 9.24 -7.94
CA PHE A 24 -11.44 9.54 -8.46
C PHE A 24 -10.59 10.16 -7.34
N ALA A 25 -9.73 9.36 -6.74
CA ALA A 25 -8.94 9.77 -5.59
C ALA A 25 -7.45 9.39 -5.75
N GLN A 26 -6.63 9.95 -4.87
CA GLN A 26 -5.25 9.51 -4.69
C GLN A 26 -5.22 8.12 -4.09
N GLY A 27 -4.19 7.34 -4.42
CA GLY A 27 -4.03 5.97 -3.94
C GLY A 27 -4.20 4.92 -5.03
N GLY A 28 -4.13 3.68 -4.63
CA GLY A 28 -4.23 2.49 -5.48
C GLY A 28 -3.73 1.26 -4.75
N SER A 29 -4.06 0.08 -5.25
CA SER A 29 -3.63 -1.19 -4.68
C SER A 29 -2.22 -1.59 -5.16
N CYS A 30 -1.61 -2.56 -4.48
CA CYS A 30 -0.34 -3.17 -4.92
C CYS A 30 -0.46 -3.81 -6.33
N TYR A 31 -1.66 -4.09 -6.80
CA TYR A 31 -1.91 -4.61 -8.14
C TYR A 31 -1.71 -3.56 -9.26
N ASP A 32 -1.93 -2.27 -8.98
CA ASP A 32 -1.84 -1.23 -10.01
C ASP A 32 -0.45 -1.13 -10.66
N PRO A 33 0.67 -1.13 -9.91
CA PRO A 33 2.01 -1.20 -10.51
C PRO A 33 2.23 -2.46 -11.34
N LEU A 34 1.78 -3.61 -10.87
CA LEU A 34 1.89 -4.88 -11.59
C LEU A 34 1.13 -4.82 -12.92
N TYR A 35 -0.13 -4.36 -12.88
CA TYR A 35 -0.95 -4.16 -14.08
C TYR A 35 -0.28 -3.19 -15.07
N CYS A 36 0.27 -2.09 -14.56
CA CYS A 36 0.97 -1.11 -15.39
C CYS A 36 2.18 -1.74 -16.10
N ILE A 37 3.02 -2.48 -15.38
CA ILE A 37 4.20 -3.13 -15.94
C ILE A 37 3.81 -4.15 -17.02
N GLN A 38 2.80 -4.97 -16.76
CA GLN A 38 2.32 -5.97 -17.72
C GLN A 38 1.75 -5.33 -19.00
N ASN A 39 1.00 -4.24 -18.88
CA ASN A 39 0.26 -3.66 -19.99
C ASN A 39 0.99 -2.53 -20.73
N TYR A 40 1.77 -1.72 -20.00
CA TYR A 40 2.45 -0.54 -20.53
C TYR A 40 3.98 -0.63 -20.46
N GLY A 41 4.52 -1.52 -19.63
CA GLY A 41 5.94 -1.59 -19.30
C GLY A 41 6.33 -0.65 -18.16
N ILE A 42 7.61 -0.35 -18.06
CA ILE A 42 8.20 0.54 -17.05
C ILE A 42 9.46 1.20 -17.61
N CYS A 43 9.87 2.31 -17.04
CA CYS A 43 11.17 2.94 -17.32
C CYS A 43 11.89 3.27 -16.00
N PRO A 44 13.23 3.41 -16.03
CA PRO A 44 13.98 3.95 -14.91
C PRO A 44 13.56 5.39 -14.60
N GLU A 45 13.81 5.83 -13.38
CA GLU A 45 13.46 7.19 -12.93
C GLU A 45 14.14 8.26 -13.78
N ASP A 46 15.41 8.07 -14.13
CA ASP A 46 16.17 9.01 -14.97
C ASP A 46 15.59 9.19 -16.37
N ALA A 47 14.83 8.21 -16.88
CA ALA A 47 14.19 8.31 -18.19
C ALA A 47 12.86 9.11 -18.14
N MET A 48 12.31 9.31 -16.96
CA MET A 48 11.08 10.08 -16.73
C MET A 48 11.13 10.80 -15.38
N PRO A 49 12.03 11.77 -15.22
CA PRO A 49 12.10 12.55 -13.99
C PRO A 49 10.83 13.40 -13.84
N PHE A 50 10.49 13.72 -12.59
CA PHE A 50 9.41 14.66 -12.32
C PHE A 50 9.75 16.06 -12.90
N PRO A 51 8.79 16.81 -13.46
CA PRO A 51 9.05 18.09 -14.14
C PRO A 51 9.48 19.24 -13.23
N GLY A 52 9.74 19.00 -11.99
CA GLY A 52 10.12 19.97 -11.00
C GLY A 52 9.11 20.10 -9.88
N SER A 53 9.53 20.73 -8.82
CA SER A 53 8.72 20.90 -7.64
C SER A 53 8.56 22.36 -7.27
N LEU A 54 7.48 22.67 -6.57
CA LEU A 54 7.20 23.97 -6.00
C LEU A 54 8.25 24.43 -4.97
N TYR A 55 9.04 23.51 -4.43
CA TYR A 55 9.93 23.73 -3.30
C TYR A 55 11.43 23.65 -3.67
N GLY A 56 11.74 23.76 -4.95
CA GLY A 56 13.13 23.76 -5.44
C GLY A 56 13.85 22.41 -5.40
N ASP A 57 13.21 21.40 -4.88
CA ASP A 57 13.70 20.02 -4.76
C ASP A 57 12.89 19.07 -5.65
N SER A 58 13.10 17.79 -5.51
CA SER A 58 12.40 16.74 -6.25
C SER A 58 10.98 16.42 -5.75
N LEU A 59 10.37 17.24 -4.92
CA LEU A 59 9.07 17.01 -4.30
C LEU A 59 7.93 17.66 -5.08
N ASN A 60 7.07 16.85 -5.69
CA ASN A 60 5.87 17.34 -6.37
C ASN A 60 4.79 17.81 -5.39
N ASN A 61 4.06 18.87 -5.78
CA ASN A 61 2.86 19.28 -5.08
C ASN A 61 1.66 18.42 -5.51
N PHE A 62 1.52 17.25 -4.90
CA PHE A 62 0.40 16.37 -5.19
C PHE A 62 -0.97 16.94 -4.79
N ASN A 63 -1.03 17.84 -3.80
CA ASN A 63 -2.29 18.50 -3.45
C ASN A 63 -2.79 19.41 -4.59
N GLU A 64 -1.89 20.19 -5.22
CA GLU A 64 -2.23 20.98 -6.39
C GLU A 64 -2.62 20.08 -7.57
N PHE A 65 -1.83 19.05 -7.84
CA PHE A 65 -2.09 18.08 -8.91
C PHE A 65 -3.49 17.48 -8.81
N PHE A 66 -3.85 16.92 -7.63
CA PHE A 66 -5.18 16.36 -7.41
C PHE A 66 -6.27 17.44 -7.38
N GLY A 67 -5.96 18.63 -6.88
CA GLY A 67 -6.87 19.79 -6.91
C GLY A 67 -7.27 20.21 -8.32
N VAL A 68 -6.44 19.94 -9.32
CA VAL A 68 -6.75 20.17 -10.75
C VAL A 68 -7.37 18.96 -11.41
N MET A 69 -6.79 17.80 -11.20
CA MET A 69 -7.13 16.57 -11.90
C MET A 69 -8.51 16.02 -11.50
N SER A 70 -8.82 15.98 -10.19
CA SER A 70 -10.07 15.40 -9.72
C SER A 70 -11.30 16.19 -10.18
N PRO A 71 -11.36 17.53 -10.07
CA PRO A 71 -12.47 18.30 -10.63
C PRO A 71 -12.59 18.18 -12.16
N TYR A 72 -11.46 18.05 -12.86
CA TYR A 72 -11.49 17.82 -14.30
C TYR A 72 -12.19 16.51 -14.65
N VAL A 73 -11.79 15.40 -14.01
CA VAL A 73 -12.40 14.07 -14.24
C VAL A 73 -13.87 14.07 -13.85
N ASP A 74 -14.21 14.67 -12.70
CA ASP A 74 -15.59 14.81 -12.22
C ASP A 74 -16.49 15.57 -13.19
N ALA A 75 -16.00 16.68 -13.73
CA ALA A 75 -16.75 17.50 -14.69
C ALA A 75 -17.04 16.71 -15.99
N VAL A 76 -16.11 15.86 -16.41
CA VAL A 76 -16.32 14.99 -17.58
C VAL A 76 -17.30 13.85 -17.25
N ALA A 77 -17.11 13.20 -16.11
CA ALA A 77 -17.91 12.03 -15.70
C ALA A 77 -19.37 12.36 -15.41
N LYS A 78 -19.63 13.55 -14.84
CA LYS A 78 -20.95 14.05 -14.46
C LYS A 78 -21.56 15.01 -15.50
N SER A 79 -21.05 15.00 -16.74
CA SER A 79 -21.56 15.84 -17.81
C SER A 79 -23.00 15.46 -18.18
N ASP A 80 -23.87 16.45 -18.33
CA ASP A 80 -25.25 16.29 -18.80
C ASP A 80 -25.37 15.98 -20.31
N ALA A 81 -24.23 15.93 -21.01
CA ALA A 81 -24.21 15.67 -22.43
C ALA A 81 -24.55 14.21 -22.76
N ASN A 82 -25.43 14.00 -23.73
CA ASN A 82 -25.73 12.64 -24.22
C ASN A 82 -24.52 11.92 -24.83
N LYS A 83 -23.47 12.65 -25.17
CA LYS A 83 -22.25 12.13 -25.76
C LYS A 83 -21.07 13.06 -25.44
N ILE A 84 -20.01 12.50 -24.90
CA ILE A 84 -18.74 13.21 -24.68
C ILE A 84 -17.74 12.92 -25.80
N SER A 85 -16.87 13.87 -26.13
CA SER A 85 -15.79 13.68 -27.09
C SER A 85 -14.62 12.95 -26.46
N SER A 86 -13.76 12.32 -27.28
CA SER A 86 -12.50 11.71 -26.79
C SER A 86 -11.44 12.74 -26.38
N GLN A 87 -11.67 14.04 -26.63
CA GLN A 87 -10.70 15.11 -26.33
C GLN A 87 -10.43 15.28 -24.83
N TRP A 88 -11.35 14.86 -23.96
CA TRP A 88 -11.11 14.87 -22.53
C TRP A 88 -9.88 14.05 -22.11
N LYS A 89 -9.58 12.94 -22.83
CA LYS A 89 -8.38 12.14 -22.55
C LYS A 89 -7.10 12.89 -22.93
N VAL A 90 -7.15 13.67 -24.02
CA VAL A 90 -6.02 14.51 -24.44
C VAL A 90 -5.78 15.61 -23.41
N GLY A 91 -6.86 16.26 -22.94
CA GLY A 91 -6.78 17.26 -21.88
C GLY A 91 -6.21 16.69 -20.56
N LEU A 92 -6.73 15.52 -20.12
CA LEU A 92 -6.21 14.84 -18.94
C LEU A 92 -4.74 14.43 -19.10
N GLN A 93 -4.35 13.89 -20.28
CA GLN A 93 -2.95 13.54 -20.54
C GLN A 93 -2.04 14.77 -20.45
N GLY A 94 -2.50 15.93 -20.89
CA GLY A 94 -1.77 17.20 -20.71
C GLY A 94 -1.54 17.55 -19.24
N ILE A 95 -2.53 17.35 -18.38
CA ILE A 95 -2.40 17.54 -16.93
C ILE A 95 -1.40 16.53 -16.36
N LEU A 96 -1.56 15.23 -16.68
CA LEU A 96 -0.64 14.18 -16.23
C LEU A 96 0.81 14.46 -16.64
N ASP A 97 1.02 14.85 -17.89
CA ASP A 97 2.36 15.16 -18.42
C ASP A 97 2.98 16.38 -17.76
N ALA A 98 2.16 17.39 -17.41
CA ALA A 98 2.62 18.61 -16.74
C ALA A 98 3.12 18.33 -15.32
N TYR A 99 2.44 17.47 -14.58
CA TYR A 99 2.78 17.20 -13.17
C TYR A 99 3.67 15.98 -12.96
N LEU A 100 3.54 14.94 -13.78
CA LEU A 100 4.26 13.67 -13.64
C LEU A 100 5.37 13.45 -14.67
N GLY A 101 5.41 14.29 -15.71
CA GLY A 101 6.28 14.12 -16.85
C GLY A 101 5.66 13.27 -17.98
N LYS A 102 6.17 13.47 -19.18
CA LYS A 102 5.72 12.75 -20.37
C LYS A 102 6.34 11.35 -20.41
N CYS A 103 5.49 10.32 -20.53
CA CYS A 103 5.97 8.95 -20.68
C CYS A 103 6.83 8.80 -21.93
N PRO A 104 8.08 8.31 -21.81
CA PRO A 104 8.95 8.11 -22.98
C PRO A 104 8.43 6.96 -23.85
N GLU A 105 8.48 7.15 -25.17
CA GLU A 105 8.27 6.05 -26.13
C GLU A 105 9.50 5.13 -26.20
N LYS A 106 10.68 5.75 -26.14
CA LYS A 106 12.00 5.11 -26.12
C LYS A 106 12.93 5.86 -25.17
N PHE A 107 13.89 5.17 -24.61
CA PHE A 107 14.93 5.73 -23.76
C PHE A 107 16.20 4.87 -23.80
N THR A 108 17.33 5.45 -23.40
CA THR A 108 18.60 4.73 -23.28
C THR A 108 18.88 4.42 -21.81
N PHE A 109 19.19 3.16 -21.50
CA PHE A 109 19.63 2.72 -20.18
C PHE A 109 20.86 1.84 -20.36
N GLU A 110 21.94 2.16 -19.64
CA GLU A 110 23.24 1.46 -19.73
C GLU A 110 23.74 1.28 -21.19
N GLY A 111 23.59 2.33 -22.00
CA GLY A 111 24.04 2.35 -23.40
C GLY A 111 23.18 1.60 -24.40
N LYS A 112 22.05 1.01 -23.97
CA LYS A 112 21.11 0.29 -24.81
C LYS A 112 19.77 1.01 -24.91
N GLU A 113 19.19 1.06 -26.14
CA GLU A 113 17.86 1.63 -26.37
C GLU A 113 16.76 0.64 -25.98
N TYR A 114 15.76 1.13 -25.26
CA TYR A 114 14.58 0.39 -24.84
C TYR A 114 13.29 1.17 -25.12
N THR A 115 12.21 0.43 -25.30
CA THR A 115 10.85 0.90 -25.01
C THR A 115 10.47 0.49 -23.60
N PRO A 116 9.47 1.10 -22.94
CA PRO A 116 9.02 0.68 -21.63
C PRO A 116 8.70 -0.83 -21.53
N LYS A 117 8.09 -1.41 -22.57
CA LYS A 117 7.81 -2.86 -22.64
C LYS A 117 9.06 -3.72 -22.78
N SER A 118 9.98 -3.34 -23.64
CA SER A 118 11.22 -4.10 -23.81
C SER A 118 12.14 -4.01 -22.59
N PHE A 119 12.08 -2.90 -21.85
CA PHE A 119 12.79 -2.76 -20.59
C PHE A 119 12.19 -3.68 -19.51
N ALA A 120 10.85 -3.67 -19.33
CA ALA A 120 10.18 -4.58 -18.42
C ALA A 120 10.51 -6.05 -18.71
N ALA A 121 10.55 -6.45 -19.99
CA ALA A 121 10.94 -7.80 -20.41
C ALA A 121 12.42 -8.12 -20.10
N SER A 122 13.31 -7.12 -20.18
CA SER A 122 14.74 -7.32 -19.93
C SER A 122 15.08 -7.58 -18.44
N LEU A 123 14.16 -7.29 -17.53
CA LEU A 123 14.34 -7.53 -16.09
C LEU A 123 14.29 -9.02 -15.73
N GLY A 124 13.87 -9.90 -16.65
CA GLY A 124 13.86 -11.35 -16.44
C GLY A 124 12.86 -11.84 -15.41
N LEU A 125 11.83 -11.04 -15.08
CA LEU A 125 10.79 -11.36 -14.12
C LEU A 125 9.52 -11.80 -14.84
N ASP A 126 8.93 -12.91 -14.39
CA ASP A 126 7.56 -13.27 -14.80
C ASP A 126 6.56 -12.57 -13.86
N TRP A 127 5.91 -11.55 -14.39
CA TRP A 127 4.94 -10.77 -13.62
C TRP A 127 3.69 -11.57 -13.24
N ASN A 128 3.44 -12.74 -13.87
CA ASN A 128 2.36 -13.66 -13.51
C ASN A 128 2.71 -14.53 -12.28
N ASP A 129 3.93 -14.45 -11.79
CA ASP A 129 4.32 -15.11 -10.55
C ASP A 129 3.87 -14.34 -9.30
N TYR A 130 3.39 -13.12 -9.45
CA TYR A 130 2.97 -12.30 -8.31
C TYR A 130 1.47 -12.42 -8.08
N VAL A 131 1.11 -12.73 -6.84
CA VAL A 131 -0.27 -12.90 -6.38
C VAL A 131 -0.54 -12.06 -5.14
N THR A 132 -1.80 -11.66 -4.96
CA THR A 132 -2.25 -10.94 -3.76
C THR A 132 -2.89 -11.91 -2.76
N ILE A 133 -2.56 -11.71 -1.49
CA ILE A 133 -3.03 -12.51 -0.34
C ILE A 133 -3.79 -11.58 0.62
N THR A 134 -4.90 -12.05 1.13
CA THR A 134 -5.70 -11.38 2.16
C THR A 134 -6.25 -12.40 3.17
N SER A 135 -6.88 -11.92 4.25
CA SER A 135 -7.40 -12.80 5.31
C SER A 135 -8.66 -12.22 5.95
N TYR A 136 -9.84 -12.63 5.46
CA TYR A 136 -11.15 -12.21 5.96
C TYR A 136 -12.15 -13.37 5.98
N THR A 137 -13.10 -13.36 6.94
CA THR A 137 -14.03 -14.47 7.16
C THR A 137 -15.36 -14.34 6.40
N HIS A 138 -15.69 -13.17 5.86
CA HIS A 138 -16.91 -12.96 5.07
C HIS A 138 -16.87 -13.65 3.70
N HIS A 139 -15.71 -14.13 3.27
CA HIS A 139 -15.56 -15.06 2.14
C HIS A 139 -14.88 -16.35 2.60
N PRO A 140 -15.18 -17.50 1.97
CA PRO A 140 -14.52 -18.77 2.31
C PRO A 140 -13.01 -18.69 2.13
N PHE A 141 -12.25 -19.30 3.05
CA PHE A 141 -10.81 -19.46 2.87
C PHE A 141 -10.49 -20.36 1.67
N TYR A 142 -9.32 -20.13 1.10
CA TYR A 142 -8.80 -20.80 -0.10
C TYR A 142 -9.62 -20.51 -1.37
N THR A 143 -10.40 -19.44 -1.35
CA THR A 143 -11.07 -18.86 -2.52
C THR A 143 -10.44 -17.53 -2.88
N ARG A 144 -10.93 -16.91 -3.94
CA ARG A 144 -10.48 -15.58 -4.38
C ARG A 144 -11.66 -14.63 -4.39
N PHE A 145 -11.43 -13.41 -3.90
CA PHE A 145 -12.39 -12.32 -3.98
C PHE A 145 -11.67 -10.97 -4.13
N ALA A 146 -12.38 -9.95 -4.57
CA ALA A 146 -11.87 -8.59 -4.58
C ALA A 146 -12.09 -7.96 -3.20
N VAL A 147 -11.02 -7.53 -2.52
CA VAL A 147 -11.15 -6.81 -1.25
C VAL A 147 -11.93 -5.53 -1.48
N GLU A 148 -13.01 -5.32 -0.72
CA GLU A 148 -13.95 -4.22 -0.90
C GLU A 148 -13.43 -2.94 -0.22
N VAL A 149 -12.44 -2.30 -0.84
CA VAL A 149 -11.89 -0.99 -0.46
C VAL A 149 -11.79 -0.09 -1.68
N GLN A 150 -11.84 1.23 -1.47
CA GLN A 150 -11.89 2.20 -2.57
C GLN A 150 -10.65 2.17 -3.46
N ASP A 151 -9.48 1.88 -2.89
CA ASP A 151 -8.23 1.84 -3.63
C ASP A 151 -8.05 0.57 -4.45
N ASN A 152 -8.85 -0.46 -4.19
CA ASN A 152 -8.95 -1.66 -5.02
C ASN A 152 -9.89 -1.48 -6.23
N TRP A 153 -9.86 -0.32 -6.86
CA TRP A 153 -10.78 0.13 -7.91
C TRP A 153 -10.75 -0.75 -9.19
N ARG A 154 -9.67 -1.47 -9.47
CA ARG A 154 -9.59 -2.45 -10.56
C ARG A 154 -10.24 -3.77 -10.21
N ASN A 155 -10.58 -4.00 -8.94
CA ASN A 155 -11.12 -5.24 -8.40
C ASN A 155 -10.29 -6.50 -8.71
N PRO A 156 -8.95 -6.48 -8.59
CA PRO A 156 -8.17 -7.70 -8.66
C PRO A 156 -8.61 -8.67 -7.56
N LEU A 157 -8.48 -9.96 -7.85
CA LEU A 157 -8.87 -10.99 -6.91
C LEU A 157 -7.67 -11.40 -6.04
N SER A 158 -7.79 -11.22 -4.73
CA SER A 158 -6.83 -11.70 -3.73
C SER A 158 -7.17 -13.10 -3.26
N TYR A 159 -6.16 -13.94 -3.01
CA TYR A 159 -6.35 -15.24 -2.37
C TYR A 159 -6.61 -15.05 -0.88
N ASN A 160 -7.70 -15.63 -0.40
CA ASN A 160 -8.12 -15.56 0.99
C ASN A 160 -7.57 -16.75 1.78
N VAL A 161 -6.79 -16.50 2.81
CA VAL A 161 -6.22 -17.53 3.68
C VAL A 161 -6.50 -17.21 5.15
N PRO A 162 -6.47 -18.18 6.08
CA PRO A 162 -6.48 -17.89 7.51
C PRO A 162 -5.34 -16.94 7.90
N MET A 163 -5.53 -16.13 8.96
CA MET A 163 -4.56 -15.12 9.39
C MET A 163 -3.19 -15.72 9.75
N ASP A 164 -3.16 -16.89 10.36
CA ASP A 164 -1.92 -17.59 10.68
C ASP A 164 -1.15 -18.04 9.42
N GLU A 165 -1.87 -18.51 8.39
CA GLU A 165 -1.26 -18.84 7.09
C GLU A 165 -0.82 -17.57 6.34
N MET A 166 -1.56 -16.46 6.45
CA MET A 166 -1.16 -15.16 5.93
C MET A 166 0.20 -14.72 6.51
N MET A 167 0.38 -14.85 7.81
CA MET A 167 1.65 -14.54 8.49
C MET A 167 2.76 -15.52 8.14
N GLN A 168 2.43 -16.81 8.03
CA GLN A 168 3.40 -17.84 7.61
C GLN A 168 3.94 -17.61 6.20
N ILE A 169 3.11 -17.12 5.28
CA ILE A 169 3.55 -16.74 3.92
C ILE A 169 4.57 -15.61 3.99
N ILE A 170 4.34 -14.58 4.82
CA ILE A 170 5.30 -13.47 4.99
C ILE A 170 6.64 -13.99 5.52
N ASP A 171 6.61 -14.76 6.60
CA ASP A 171 7.84 -15.31 7.20
C ASP A 171 8.62 -16.16 6.18
N ASN A 172 7.93 -17.10 5.51
CA ASN A 172 8.56 -17.97 4.52
C ASN A 172 9.13 -17.20 3.32
N ALA A 173 8.44 -16.16 2.86
CA ALA A 173 8.93 -15.33 1.77
C ALA A 173 10.23 -14.62 2.14
N LEU A 174 10.29 -14.02 3.31
CA LEU A 174 11.47 -13.31 3.79
C LEU A 174 12.66 -14.26 4.04
N GLU A 175 12.41 -15.46 4.57
CA GLU A 175 13.44 -16.50 4.76
C GLU A 175 14.03 -16.98 3.42
N GLN A 176 13.24 -16.97 2.35
CA GLN A 176 13.70 -17.33 1.01
C GLN A 176 14.28 -16.14 0.22
N GLY A 177 14.40 -14.95 0.84
CA GLY A 177 14.95 -13.76 0.21
C GLY A 177 13.98 -13.00 -0.71
N TYR A 178 12.68 -13.29 -0.65
CA TYR A 178 11.64 -12.49 -1.31
C TYR A 178 11.21 -11.32 -0.46
N THR A 179 10.69 -10.29 -1.11
CA THR A 179 10.07 -9.13 -0.46
C THR A 179 8.56 -9.15 -0.64
N ILE A 180 7.85 -8.39 0.18
CA ILE A 180 6.39 -8.31 0.21
C ILE A 180 5.97 -6.86 -0.06
N ALA A 181 5.17 -6.62 -1.10
CA ALA A 181 4.49 -5.33 -1.25
C ALA A 181 3.22 -5.37 -0.37
N TRP A 182 3.27 -4.67 0.75
CA TRP A 182 2.27 -4.68 1.80
C TRP A 182 1.34 -3.48 1.67
N GLY A 183 0.04 -3.70 1.73
CA GLY A 183 -1.02 -2.71 1.87
C GLY A 183 -1.72 -2.87 3.22
N GLY A 184 -1.89 -1.77 3.94
CA GLY A 184 -2.50 -1.84 5.26
C GLY A 184 -2.73 -0.49 5.90
N ASP A 185 -3.20 -0.57 7.14
CA ASP A 185 -3.55 0.57 7.96
C ASP A 185 -2.35 1.07 8.77
N VAL A 186 -2.03 2.34 8.63
CA VAL A 186 -0.99 3.04 9.39
C VAL A 186 -1.55 4.21 10.20
N SER A 187 -2.88 4.34 10.27
CA SER A 187 -3.56 5.39 11.04
C SER A 187 -3.56 5.13 12.55
N GLU A 188 -3.17 3.93 12.96
CA GLU A 188 -3.13 3.46 14.34
C GLU A 188 -2.15 4.25 15.22
N GLU A 189 -2.52 4.47 16.48
CA GLU A 189 -1.66 5.17 17.46
C GLU A 189 -0.29 4.52 17.64
N GLY A 190 -0.18 3.20 17.40
CA GLY A 190 1.05 2.45 17.50
C GLY A 190 2.01 2.61 16.31
N PHE A 191 1.56 3.21 15.20
CA PHE A 191 2.43 3.57 14.08
C PHE A 191 3.13 4.90 14.36
N THR A 192 4.35 4.84 14.87
CA THR A 192 5.07 6.04 15.35
C THR A 192 5.93 6.65 14.24
N ARG A 193 6.15 7.96 14.31
CA ARG A 193 7.08 8.65 13.40
C ARG A 193 8.55 8.36 13.67
N LYS A 194 8.86 7.61 14.75
CA LYS A 194 10.22 7.20 15.09
C LYS A 194 10.68 5.94 14.35
N GLY A 195 9.85 5.41 13.45
CA GLY A 195 10.18 4.23 12.66
C GLY A 195 9.95 2.92 13.39
N VAL A 196 9.00 2.88 14.32
CA VAL A 196 8.53 1.66 14.98
C VAL A 196 7.01 1.59 14.95
N ALA A 197 6.46 0.38 14.88
CA ALA A 197 5.02 0.16 14.95
C ALA A 197 4.68 -1.03 15.85
N TYR A 198 3.75 -0.81 16.77
CA TYR A 198 3.31 -1.76 17.78
C TYR A 198 1.79 -1.84 17.81
N ASN A 199 1.23 -3.02 18.04
CA ASN A 199 -0.21 -3.19 18.26
C ASN A 199 -0.52 -3.05 19.75
N TYR A 200 -0.50 -1.82 20.27
CA TYR A 200 -0.61 -1.55 21.69
C TYR A 200 -1.93 -1.98 22.31
N ASP A 201 -1.89 -2.70 23.45
CA ASP A 201 -3.05 -2.99 24.28
C ASP A 201 -3.34 -1.83 25.24
N VAL A 202 -4.07 -0.84 24.72
CA VAL A 202 -4.45 0.36 25.47
C VAL A 202 -5.27 0.01 26.72
N LYS A 203 -6.16 -1.00 26.65
CA LYS A 203 -6.99 -1.44 27.79
C LYS A 203 -6.14 -2.05 28.90
N LYS A 204 -5.17 -2.87 28.54
CA LYS A 204 -4.23 -3.48 29.47
C LYS A 204 -3.30 -2.45 30.09
N MET A 205 -2.90 -1.44 29.34
CA MET A 205 -2.14 -0.30 29.85
C MET A 205 -2.95 0.55 30.84
N GLN A 206 -4.26 0.70 30.62
CA GLN A 206 -5.15 1.38 31.57
C GLN A 206 -5.33 0.61 32.89
N SER A 207 -5.25 -0.71 32.86
CA SER A 207 -5.40 -1.57 34.05
C SER A 207 -4.14 -1.69 34.91
N LEU A 208 -2.97 -1.27 34.37
CA LEU A 208 -1.70 -1.38 35.11
C LEU A 208 -1.59 -0.47 36.31
N LYS A 209 -2.43 0.59 36.48
CA LYS A 209 -2.51 1.45 37.65
C LYS A 209 -3.89 2.10 37.77
N GLY A 210 -4.68 1.71 38.76
CA GLY A 210 -6.08 2.10 38.93
C GLY A 210 -6.41 3.60 38.96
N SER A 211 -5.49 4.49 39.35
CA SER A 211 -5.67 5.95 39.33
C SER A 211 -5.31 6.59 37.98
N ASP A 212 -4.58 5.92 37.12
CA ASP A 212 -4.05 6.47 35.88
C ASP A 212 -4.98 6.24 34.69
N ALA A 213 -5.95 5.33 34.77
CA ALA A 213 -6.95 5.11 33.72
C ALA A 213 -7.76 6.38 33.41
N ALA A 214 -8.15 7.13 34.43
CA ALA A 214 -8.86 8.40 34.27
C ALA A 214 -7.94 9.51 33.70
N LYS A 215 -6.65 9.49 34.02
CA LYS A 215 -5.66 10.39 33.42
C LYS A 215 -5.39 10.03 31.99
N TRP A 216 -5.27 8.73 31.68
CA TRP A 216 -5.06 8.23 30.32
C TRP A 216 -6.16 8.65 29.35
N MET A 217 -7.42 8.53 29.77
CA MET A 217 -8.56 8.93 28.94
C MET A 217 -8.62 10.45 28.66
N ARG A 218 -7.97 11.26 29.50
CA ARG A 218 -7.89 12.73 29.37
C ARG A 218 -6.63 13.21 28.66
N LEU A 219 -5.67 12.31 28.37
CA LEU A 219 -4.45 12.70 27.67
C LEU A 219 -4.76 13.00 26.19
N GLU A 220 -4.20 14.09 25.70
CA GLU A 220 -4.18 14.39 24.27
C GLU A 220 -3.43 13.30 23.49
N LYS A 221 -3.78 13.12 22.21
CA LYS A 221 -3.18 12.10 21.32
C LYS A 221 -1.64 12.14 21.34
N THR A 222 -1.05 13.35 21.31
CA THR A 222 0.41 13.53 21.37
C THR A 222 1.05 12.97 22.62
N LYS A 223 0.44 13.18 23.79
CA LYS A 223 0.95 12.66 25.08
C LYS A 223 0.80 11.15 25.20
N LYS A 224 -0.22 10.58 24.59
CA LYS A 224 -0.36 9.11 24.49
C LYS A 224 0.76 8.52 23.65
N THR A 225 1.02 9.10 22.48
CA THR A 225 2.13 8.70 21.62
C THR A 225 3.49 8.79 22.33
N GLU A 226 3.75 9.88 23.07
CA GLU A 226 4.99 10.03 23.86
C GLU A 226 5.14 8.95 24.93
N LEU A 227 4.05 8.55 25.58
CA LEU A 227 4.07 7.48 26.58
C LEU A 227 4.32 6.12 25.93
N PHE A 228 3.65 5.81 24.81
CA PHE A 228 3.91 4.58 24.04
C PHE A 228 5.36 4.53 23.56
N ASP A 229 5.88 5.61 23.03
CA ASP A 229 7.28 5.73 22.64
C ASP A 229 8.24 5.47 23.80
N SER A 230 7.90 5.92 25.03
CA SER A 230 8.72 5.70 26.21
C SER A 230 8.72 4.24 26.68
N LEU A 231 7.63 3.51 26.47
CA LEU A 231 7.50 2.09 26.80
C LEU A 231 8.15 1.21 25.72
N GLY A 232 8.05 1.63 24.44
CA GLY A 232 8.64 0.93 23.30
C GLY A 232 8.29 -0.56 23.28
N CYS A 233 9.29 -1.40 23.10
CA CYS A 233 9.15 -2.86 23.02
C CYS A 233 8.59 -3.53 24.30
N LYS A 234 8.54 -2.84 25.43
CA LYS A 234 7.98 -3.33 26.71
C LYS A 234 6.48 -3.09 26.84
N ALA A 235 5.88 -2.31 25.94
CA ALA A 235 4.44 -2.10 25.98
C ALA A 235 3.71 -3.42 25.71
N PRO A 236 2.60 -3.70 26.43
CA PRO A 236 1.77 -4.85 26.09
C PRO A 236 1.10 -4.67 24.75
N GLU A 237 1.06 -5.73 23.96
CA GLU A 237 0.40 -5.75 22.67
C GLU A 237 -0.85 -6.62 22.68
N ILE A 238 -1.84 -6.25 21.88
CA ILE A 238 -2.97 -7.11 21.55
C ILE A 238 -2.45 -8.21 20.63
N ILE A 239 -2.75 -9.46 20.94
CA ILE A 239 -2.57 -10.57 20.01
C ILE A 239 -3.85 -10.61 19.15
N PRO A 240 -3.77 -10.24 17.86
CA PRO A 240 -4.95 -10.19 17.03
C PRO A 240 -5.51 -11.60 16.78
N THR A 241 -6.83 -11.69 16.65
CA THR A 241 -7.49 -12.90 16.20
C THR A 241 -8.14 -12.68 14.81
N GLN A 242 -8.53 -13.77 14.17
CA GLN A 242 -9.22 -13.69 12.87
C GLN A 242 -10.53 -12.90 12.97
N GLU A 243 -11.27 -13.08 14.07
CA GLU A 243 -12.53 -12.39 14.33
C GLU A 243 -12.31 -10.89 14.56
N MET A 244 -11.28 -10.51 15.33
CA MET A 244 -10.93 -9.10 15.55
C MET A 244 -10.57 -8.40 14.23
N ARG A 245 -9.86 -9.08 13.34
CA ARG A 245 -9.56 -8.52 12.00
C ARG A 245 -10.83 -8.26 11.21
N GLN A 246 -11.75 -9.24 11.17
CA GLN A 246 -13.01 -9.10 10.45
C GLN A 246 -13.86 -7.98 11.04
N GLU A 247 -14.01 -7.93 12.37
CA GLU A 247 -14.77 -6.88 13.06
C GLU A 247 -14.22 -5.49 12.75
N ARG A 248 -12.90 -5.30 12.81
CA ARG A 248 -12.25 -4.01 12.49
C ARG A 248 -12.42 -3.60 11.03
N TYR A 249 -12.44 -4.56 10.12
CA TYR A 249 -12.71 -4.30 8.70
C TYR A 249 -14.17 -3.89 8.48
N ASP A 250 -15.12 -4.59 9.10
CA ASP A 250 -16.55 -4.33 8.95
C ASP A 250 -16.99 -3.01 9.58
N ASN A 251 -16.30 -2.55 10.64
CA ASN A 251 -16.67 -1.34 11.40
C ASN A 251 -15.78 -0.11 11.07
N TRP A 252 -14.91 -0.22 10.05
CA TRP A 252 -14.02 0.84 9.57
C TRP A 252 -12.89 1.24 10.55
N GLU A 253 -12.56 0.39 11.51
CA GLU A 253 -11.36 0.55 12.34
C GLU A 253 -10.08 0.13 11.58
N LEU A 254 -10.23 -0.70 10.55
CA LEU A 254 -9.14 -1.12 9.67
C LEU A 254 -9.40 -0.54 8.28
N THR A 255 -8.55 0.38 7.86
CA THR A 255 -8.68 1.11 6.59
C THR A 255 -7.48 0.86 5.67
N ASP A 256 -7.66 1.11 4.36
CA ASP A 256 -6.59 1.00 3.37
C ASP A 256 -5.92 2.35 3.21
N ASP A 257 -4.83 2.56 3.97
CA ASP A 257 -4.19 3.87 4.08
C ASP A 257 -2.87 3.98 3.34
N HIS A 258 -2.10 2.90 3.28
CA HIS A 258 -0.70 3.02 2.87
C HIS A 258 -0.09 1.74 2.32
N GLY A 259 0.78 1.90 1.31
CA GLY A 259 1.59 0.84 0.74
C GLY A 259 3.05 0.93 1.16
N MET A 260 3.65 -0.17 1.62
CA MET A 260 5.04 -0.26 2.05
C MET A 260 5.69 -1.56 1.58
N LEU A 261 7.02 -1.67 1.71
CA LEU A 261 7.77 -2.87 1.33
C LEU A 261 8.33 -3.58 2.57
N ILE A 262 7.85 -4.78 2.87
CA ILE A 262 8.47 -5.66 3.87
C ILE A 262 9.65 -6.39 3.22
N PHE A 263 10.86 -6.27 3.79
CA PHE A 263 12.08 -6.80 3.15
C PHE A 263 13.00 -7.59 4.10
N GLY A 264 12.65 -7.74 5.37
CA GLY A 264 13.48 -8.49 6.30
C GLY A 264 12.85 -8.69 7.66
N ILE A 265 13.56 -9.41 8.51
CA ILE A 265 13.21 -9.68 9.92
C ILE A 265 14.37 -9.19 10.79
N ALA A 266 14.03 -8.52 11.89
CA ALA A 266 14.97 -8.09 12.92
C ALA A 266 14.53 -8.56 14.29
N LYS A 267 15.47 -8.59 15.26
CA LYS A 267 15.21 -8.88 16.68
C LYS A 267 15.77 -7.77 17.52
N ASP A 268 15.05 -7.40 18.56
CA ASP A 268 15.58 -6.49 19.57
C ASP A 268 16.45 -7.23 20.61
N GLN A 269 17.02 -6.48 21.55
CA GLN A 269 17.86 -7.03 22.62
C GLN A 269 17.12 -7.96 23.59
N TYR A 270 15.79 -8.05 23.52
CA TYR A 270 14.96 -8.94 24.32
C TYR A 270 14.46 -10.15 23.53
N GLY A 271 14.86 -10.27 22.25
CA GLY A 271 14.49 -11.35 21.36
C GLY A 271 13.12 -11.18 20.68
N LYS A 272 12.46 -10.02 20.82
CA LYS A 272 11.20 -9.73 20.13
C LYS A 272 11.47 -9.51 18.64
N GLU A 273 10.68 -10.15 17.80
CA GLU A 273 10.80 -10.09 16.35
C GLU A 273 9.99 -8.93 15.75
N TYR A 274 10.57 -8.33 14.72
CA TYR A 274 10.00 -7.26 13.93
C TYR A 274 10.19 -7.54 12.46
N TYR A 275 9.24 -7.13 11.63
CA TYR A 275 9.49 -6.97 10.21
C TYR A 275 10.18 -5.63 9.95
N MET A 276 11.15 -5.66 9.05
CA MET A 276 11.80 -4.46 8.52
C MET A 276 11.01 -3.99 7.29
N VAL A 277 10.45 -2.79 7.37
CA VAL A 277 9.52 -2.26 6.38
C VAL A 277 10.01 -0.93 5.85
N LYS A 278 10.24 -0.86 4.54
CA LYS A 278 10.65 0.38 3.87
C LYS A 278 9.44 1.21 3.50
N ASN A 279 9.42 2.45 4.01
CA ASN A 279 8.44 3.45 3.65
C ASN A 279 8.85 4.26 2.42
N SER A 280 7.89 4.92 1.77
CA SER A 280 8.08 5.78 0.60
C SER A 280 8.35 7.26 0.94
N TRP A 281 8.52 7.62 2.22
CA TRP A 281 8.69 9.00 2.68
C TRP A 281 10.15 9.49 2.69
N GLY A 282 11.05 8.83 1.96
CA GLY A 282 12.47 9.15 1.94
C GLY A 282 13.20 8.71 3.22
N GLU A 283 14.44 9.19 3.40
CA GLU A 283 15.27 8.90 4.56
C GLU A 283 14.84 9.71 5.79
N THR A 284 13.64 9.48 6.28
CA THR A 284 13.07 10.16 7.46
C THR A 284 13.19 9.31 8.72
N GLY A 285 13.11 9.96 9.89
CA GLY A 285 13.14 9.29 11.20
C GLY A 285 14.50 8.71 11.59
N ASP A 286 14.53 8.05 12.73
CA ASP A 286 15.76 7.51 13.35
C ASP A 286 16.39 6.37 12.53
N TYR A 287 15.59 5.68 11.72
CA TYR A 287 15.98 4.53 10.91
C TYR A 287 15.96 4.82 9.41
N LYS A 288 16.08 6.09 9.00
CA LYS A 288 16.24 6.50 7.59
C LYS A 288 15.19 5.93 6.64
N GLY A 289 13.91 6.06 7.02
CA GLY A 289 12.78 5.60 6.20
C GLY A 289 12.45 4.11 6.34
N ILE A 290 13.07 3.43 7.30
CA ILE A 290 12.72 2.04 7.66
C ILE A 290 11.88 2.06 8.93
N TRP A 291 10.85 1.25 8.96
CA TRP A 291 10.02 0.96 10.13
C TRP A 291 10.28 -0.46 10.62
N TYR A 292 10.36 -0.63 11.94
CA TYR A 292 10.36 -1.93 12.60
C TYR A 292 8.96 -2.19 13.15
N MET A 293 8.21 -3.05 12.48
CA MET A 293 6.81 -3.34 12.82
C MET A 293 6.72 -4.70 13.49
N THR A 294 6.03 -4.78 14.62
CA THR A 294 5.83 -6.08 15.29
C THR A 294 4.96 -7.00 14.43
N LYS A 295 5.14 -8.31 14.59
CA LYS A 295 4.28 -9.31 13.92
C LYS A 295 2.80 -9.10 14.27
N SER A 296 2.53 -8.69 15.52
CA SER A 296 1.18 -8.35 15.98
C SER A 296 0.60 -7.15 15.23
N PHE A 297 1.40 -6.10 14.99
CA PHE A 297 0.96 -4.94 14.21
C PHE A 297 0.62 -5.34 12.77
N ILE A 298 1.50 -6.08 12.09
CA ILE A 298 1.28 -6.54 10.71
C ILE A 298 0.06 -7.47 10.64
N ALA A 299 -0.08 -8.43 11.56
CA ALA A 299 -1.24 -9.32 11.59
C ALA A 299 -2.57 -8.58 11.77
N ALA A 300 -2.58 -7.51 12.60
CA ALA A 300 -3.77 -6.72 12.87
C ALA A 300 -4.15 -5.78 11.71
N ASN A 301 -3.15 -5.18 11.03
CA ASN A 301 -3.33 -4.02 10.16
C ASN A 301 -3.10 -4.29 8.66
N THR A 302 -2.86 -5.54 8.26
CA THR A 302 -2.74 -5.90 6.84
C THR A 302 -4.12 -5.89 6.16
N MET A 303 -4.28 -5.11 5.09
CA MET A 303 -5.41 -5.25 4.16
C MET A 303 -5.20 -6.42 3.21
N ASP A 304 -4.20 -6.29 2.39
CA ASP A 304 -3.66 -7.34 1.54
C ASP A 304 -2.16 -7.13 1.34
N TYR A 305 -1.52 -8.06 0.67
CA TYR A 305 -0.15 -7.88 0.20
C TYR A 305 0.10 -8.69 -1.06
N MET A 306 1.07 -8.23 -1.85
CA MET A 306 1.53 -8.95 -3.03
C MET A 306 2.84 -9.69 -2.72
N VAL A 307 2.91 -10.94 -3.15
CA VAL A 307 4.07 -11.83 -2.99
C VAL A 307 4.31 -12.66 -4.24
N ASN A 308 5.56 -13.08 -4.46
CA ASN A 308 5.84 -14.08 -5.48
C ASN A 308 5.26 -15.43 -5.05
N LYS A 309 4.46 -16.09 -5.92
CA LYS A 309 3.81 -17.37 -5.60
C LYS A 309 4.78 -18.48 -5.21
N ASN A 310 6.05 -18.43 -5.68
CA ASN A 310 7.08 -19.40 -5.33
C ASN A 310 7.54 -19.27 -3.87
N ALA A 311 7.29 -18.12 -3.24
CA ALA A 311 7.56 -17.87 -1.84
C ALA A 311 6.46 -18.39 -0.89
N ILE A 312 5.32 -18.84 -1.42
CA ILE A 312 4.24 -19.41 -0.62
C ILE A 312 4.60 -20.84 -0.20
N PRO A 313 4.46 -21.22 1.08
CA PRO A 313 4.70 -22.60 1.54
C PRO A 313 3.94 -23.62 0.70
N ALA A 314 4.58 -24.74 0.35
CA ALA A 314 4.04 -25.72 -0.59
C ALA A 314 2.63 -26.23 -0.22
N GLU A 315 2.37 -26.45 1.07
CA GLU A 315 1.07 -26.90 1.58
C GLU A 315 -0.03 -25.84 1.36
N ILE A 316 0.28 -24.55 1.59
CA ILE A 316 -0.65 -23.45 1.36
C ILE A 316 -0.87 -23.27 -0.15
N ARG A 317 0.21 -23.28 -0.93
CA ARG A 317 0.13 -23.19 -2.40
C ARG A 317 -0.79 -24.25 -3.00
N LYS A 318 -0.67 -25.51 -2.53
CA LYS A 318 -1.55 -26.60 -2.94
C LYS A 318 -3.03 -26.31 -2.63
N LYS A 319 -3.34 -25.77 -1.45
CA LYS A 319 -4.71 -25.38 -1.07
C LYS A 319 -5.27 -24.27 -1.96
N LEU A 320 -4.41 -23.38 -2.43
CA LEU A 320 -4.76 -22.24 -3.31
C LEU A 320 -4.84 -22.64 -4.80
N GLY A 321 -4.41 -23.84 -5.18
CA GLY A 321 -4.36 -24.27 -6.57
C GLY A 321 -3.28 -23.58 -7.41
N LEU A 322 -2.16 -23.19 -6.76
CA LEU A 322 -1.01 -22.52 -7.35
C LEU A 322 0.14 -23.50 -7.63
#